data_efe20dfaa632980a2412ec3d07887838
#
_entry.id   efe20dfaa632980a2412ec3d07887838
#
_cell.length_a   1.000
_cell.length_b   1.000
_cell.length_c   1.000
_cell.angle_alpha   90.00
_cell.angle_beta   90.00
_cell.angle_gamma   90.00
#
_symmetry.space_group_name_H-M   'P 1'
#
loop_
_entity.id
_entity.type
_entity.pdbx_description
1 polymer ?
#
loop_
_entity_poly.entity_id
_entity_poly.type
_entity_poly.pdbx_seq_one_letter_code
_entity_poly.pdbx_strand_id
1 'polypeptide(L)'
;IIKKKQKKNPIDLYYFMQKLGELSKKDDVLITDAGSNYYIGGQVWKFTKGQREITSGSNAAMGLTVPLSIGAAVAAPRSQILAVTGDGSLELNIQELKTISHNNFNIKLFVINNGGYVSMHNWADSFFKGRRLDTAEDTGDGTLNLKNIAKAFDLDHYLIKDVNKITKDLKTIMKNKKPLFIEVV
;
A
#
# COMPACT_ATOMS: atom_id res chain seq x y z
N ILE A 1 13.30 13.18 -6.76
CA ILE A 1 12.60 14.10 -5.83
C ILE A 1 12.72 13.53 -4.42
N ILE A 2 13.81 13.88 -3.72
CA ILE A 2 13.99 13.45 -2.33
C ILE A 2 13.42 14.57 -1.46
N LYS A 3 12.27 14.36 -0.83
CA LYS A 3 11.73 15.32 0.12
C LYS A 3 12.60 15.36 1.38
N LYS A 4 13.02 16.55 1.79
CA LYS A 4 13.47 16.80 3.15
C LYS A 4 12.37 16.39 4.12
N LYS A 5 12.72 16.02 5.36
CA LYS A 5 11.81 15.54 6.40
C LYS A 5 10.44 16.26 6.39
N GLN A 6 9.37 15.53 6.15
CA GLN A 6 8.01 16.04 6.32
C GLN A 6 7.74 16.30 7.81
N LYS A 7 7.03 17.38 8.12
CA LYS A 7 6.77 17.79 9.52
C LYS A 7 5.28 17.86 9.87
N LYS A 8 4.39 17.82 8.88
CA LYS A 8 2.94 17.99 9.06
C LYS A 8 2.17 16.86 8.37
N ASN A 9 1.06 16.44 8.98
CA ASN A 9 0.07 15.56 8.36
C ASN A 9 -0.75 16.31 7.28
N PRO A 10 -1.44 15.62 6.36
CA PRO A 10 -1.43 14.16 6.16
C PRO A 10 -0.08 13.63 5.71
N ILE A 11 0.10 12.30 5.81
CA ILE A 11 1.35 11.65 5.38
C ILE A 11 1.46 11.73 3.86
N ASP A 12 2.53 12.38 3.39
CA ASP A 12 2.83 12.44 1.96
C ASP A 12 3.35 11.09 1.47
N LEU A 13 2.77 10.58 0.40
CA LEU A 13 3.09 9.23 -0.12
C LEU A 13 4.55 9.12 -0.60
N TYR A 14 5.14 10.18 -1.15
CA TYR A 14 6.58 10.19 -1.49
C TYR A 14 7.44 10.00 -0.25
N TYR A 15 7.09 10.70 0.83
CA TYR A 15 7.82 10.57 2.10
C TYR A 15 7.63 9.18 2.71
N PHE A 16 6.40 8.64 2.70
CA PHE A 16 6.11 7.29 3.17
C PHE A 16 6.92 6.24 2.41
N MET A 17 6.83 6.22 1.08
CA MET A 17 7.53 5.25 0.23
C MET A 17 9.06 5.35 0.37
N GLN A 18 9.58 6.58 0.49
CA GLN A 18 11.01 6.79 0.76
C GLN A 18 11.40 6.17 2.10
N LYS A 19 10.62 6.40 3.18
CA LYS A 19 10.92 5.85 4.52
C LYS A 19 10.77 4.34 4.57
N LEU A 20 9.79 3.78 3.89
CA LEU A 20 9.63 2.34 3.76
C LEU A 20 10.85 1.72 3.05
N GLY A 21 11.28 2.31 1.93
CA GLY A 21 12.46 1.87 1.18
C GLY A 21 13.76 1.98 1.98
N GLU A 22 13.96 3.07 2.74
CA GLU A 22 15.15 3.24 3.61
C GLU A 22 15.25 2.18 4.73
N LEU A 23 14.10 1.64 5.17
CA LEU A 23 14.03 0.64 6.23
C LEU A 23 13.94 -0.79 5.71
N SER A 24 13.70 -0.96 4.41
CA SER A 24 13.65 -2.27 3.77
C SER A 24 15.00 -2.97 3.81
N LYS A 25 14.97 -4.30 3.82
CA LYS A 25 16.16 -5.13 3.92
C LYS A 25 16.54 -5.72 2.56
N LYS A 26 17.75 -6.23 2.49
CA LYS A 26 18.17 -7.10 1.40
C LYS A 26 17.14 -8.24 1.25
N ASP A 27 16.81 -8.54 0.00
CA ASP A 27 15.86 -9.59 -0.39
C ASP A 27 14.37 -9.32 -0.04
N ASP A 28 14.03 -8.15 0.53
CA ASP A 28 12.61 -7.74 0.62
C ASP A 28 12.03 -7.50 -0.79
N VAL A 29 10.75 -7.81 -0.95
CA VAL A 29 10.05 -7.66 -2.23
C VAL A 29 9.00 -6.56 -2.09
N LEU A 30 9.07 -5.54 -2.94
CA LEU A 30 8.05 -4.51 -3.06
C LEU A 30 6.97 -4.98 -4.05
N ILE A 31 5.71 -4.88 -3.65
CA ILE A 31 4.56 -5.13 -4.53
C ILE A 31 3.72 -3.87 -4.61
N THR A 32 3.42 -3.44 -5.83
CA THR A 32 2.51 -2.32 -6.11
C THR A 32 1.61 -2.70 -7.28
N ASP A 33 0.50 -2.01 -7.49
CA ASP A 33 -0.40 -2.32 -8.61
C ASP A 33 -0.74 -1.12 -9.50
N ALA A 34 -1.40 -0.12 -8.98
CA ALA A 34 -1.94 0.99 -9.76
C ALA A 34 -1.90 2.32 -9.00
N GLY A 35 -2.15 3.41 -9.71
CA GLY A 35 -2.25 4.73 -9.11
C GLY A 35 -0.94 5.26 -8.52
N SER A 36 -1.07 6.11 -7.51
CA SER A 36 0.07 6.85 -6.96
C SER A 36 1.15 5.96 -6.32
N ASN A 37 0.78 4.86 -5.68
CA ASN A 37 1.73 3.92 -5.08
C ASN A 37 2.68 3.30 -6.11
N TYR A 38 2.16 2.93 -7.30
CA TYR A 38 2.94 2.41 -8.42
C TYR A 38 3.93 3.44 -8.96
N TYR A 39 3.43 4.64 -9.33
CA TYR A 39 4.29 5.68 -9.91
C TYR A 39 5.36 6.16 -8.92
N ILE A 40 5.00 6.35 -7.67
CA ILE A 40 5.89 6.87 -6.63
C ILE A 40 6.90 5.82 -6.22
N GLY A 41 6.53 4.55 -6.13
CA GLY A 41 7.44 3.45 -5.85
C GLY A 41 8.65 3.48 -6.77
N GLY A 42 8.42 3.47 -8.08
CA GLY A 42 9.48 3.53 -9.09
C GLY A 42 10.32 4.82 -9.07
N GLN A 43 9.79 5.92 -8.50
CA GLN A 43 10.53 7.20 -8.46
C GLN A 43 11.43 7.37 -7.24
N VAL A 44 11.06 6.83 -6.08
CA VAL A 44 11.75 7.13 -4.82
C VAL A 44 12.42 5.94 -4.16
N TRP A 45 12.04 4.72 -4.51
CA TRP A 45 12.64 3.53 -3.93
C TRP A 45 14.05 3.31 -4.47
N LYS A 46 15.01 3.19 -3.57
CA LYS A 46 16.40 2.90 -3.93
C LYS A 46 16.66 1.42 -3.74
N PHE A 47 16.46 0.65 -4.80
CA PHE A 47 16.68 -0.80 -4.75
C PHE A 47 18.12 -1.15 -4.43
N THR A 48 18.31 -2.09 -3.53
CA THR A 48 19.60 -2.71 -3.22
C THR A 48 19.67 -4.11 -3.80
N LYS A 49 20.89 -4.68 -3.87
CA LYS A 49 21.09 -6.03 -4.41
C LYS A 49 20.22 -7.05 -3.68
N GLY A 50 19.44 -7.81 -4.44
CA GLY A 50 18.53 -8.85 -3.95
C GLY A 50 17.07 -8.39 -3.83
N GLN A 51 16.81 -7.09 -3.72
CA GLN A 51 15.45 -6.56 -3.72
C GLN A 51 14.82 -6.63 -5.12
N ARG A 52 13.51 -6.75 -5.14
CA ARG A 52 12.70 -6.76 -6.37
C ARG A 52 11.46 -5.90 -6.19
N GLU A 53 11.01 -5.31 -7.28
CA GLU A 53 9.65 -4.81 -7.42
C GLU A 53 8.88 -5.74 -8.34
N ILE A 54 7.65 -6.08 -7.95
CA ILE A 54 6.68 -6.79 -8.79
C ILE A 54 5.43 -5.92 -8.85
N THR A 55 4.98 -5.66 -10.05
CA THR A 55 3.86 -4.77 -10.30
C THR A 55 3.05 -5.24 -11.50
N SER A 56 1.88 -4.65 -11.72
CA SER A 56 1.01 -4.94 -12.86
C SER A 56 1.59 -4.51 -14.21
N GLY A 57 2.79 -3.96 -14.24
CA GLY A 57 3.46 -3.51 -15.47
C GLY A 57 2.75 -2.34 -16.14
N SER A 58 2.82 -2.28 -17.47
CA SER A 58 2.30 -1.16 -18.27
C SER A 58 0.77 -0.97 -18.19
N ASN A 59 0.04 -2.02 -17.85
CA ASN A 59 -1.42 -1.92 -17.73
C ASN A 59 -1.89 -1.26 -16.44
N ALA A 60 -1.02 -1.21 -15.41
CA ALA A 60 -1.31 -0.64 -14.10
C ALA A 60 -2.69 -1.05 -13.56
N ALA A 61 -3.02 -2.34 -13.69
CA ALA A 61 -4.33 -2.87 -13.29
C ALA A 61 -4.47 -2.84 -11.78
N MET A 62 -5.59 -2.31 -11.30
CA MET A 62 -5.95 -2.30 -9.88
C MET A 62 -6.23 -3.72 -9.35
N GLY A 63 -6.14 -3.90 -8.04
CA GLY A 63 -6.47 -5.13 -7.33
C GLY A 63 -5.38 -6.20 -7.36
N LEU A 64 -4.25 -5.99 -8.04
CA LEU A 64 -3.22 -6.99 -8.18
C LEU A 64 -2.25 -7.08 -6.98
N THR A 65 -2.17 -6.07 -6.14
CA THR A 65 -1.23 -6.07 -5.00
C THR A 65 -1.40 -7.28 -4.10
N VAL A 66 -2.64 -7.61 -3.73
CA VAL A 66 -2.90 -8.73 -2.80
C VAL A 66 -2.54 -10.08 -3.43
N PRO A 67 -3.06 -10.47 -4.60
CA PRO A 67 -2.71 -11.76 -5.21
C PRO A 67 -1.22 -11.86 -5.61
N LEU A 68 -0.60 -10.78 -6.10
CA LEU A 68 0.84 -10.77 -6.39
C LEU A 68 1.68 -10.96 -5.14
N SER A 69 1.27 -10.38 -4.00
CA SER A 69 1.98 -10.55 -2.73
C SER A 69 1.93 -11.99 -2.22
N ILE A 70 0.81 -12.68 -2.43
CA ILE A 70 0.67 -14.11 -2.13
C ILE A 70 1.63 -14.92 -3.00
N GLY A 71 1.62 -14.69 -4.32
CA GLY A 71 2.53 -15.35 -5.24
C GLY A 71 4.00 -15.12 -4.88
N ALA A 72 4.36 -13.90 -4.53
CA ALA A 72 5.72 -13.55 -4.08
C ALA A 72 6.10 -14.25 -2.77
N ALA A 73 5.17 -14.33 -1.80
CA ALA A 73 5.41 -15.01 -0.52
C ALA A 73 5.63 -16.52 -0.70
N VAL A 74 4.92 -17.14 -1.62
CA VAL A 74 5.10 -18.55 -1.99
C VAL A 74 6.45 -18.77 -2.69
N ALA A 75 6.79 -17.92 -3.65
CA ALA A 75 8.04 -18.02 -4.43
C ALA A 75 9.29 -17.68 -3.62
N ALA A 76 9.17 -16.80 -2.62
CA ALA A 76 10.27 -16.33 -1.78
C ALA A 76 9.92 -16.41 -0.29
N PRO A 77 9.76 -17.61 0.30
CA PRO A 77 9.20 -17.80 1.66
C PRO A 77 10.08 -17.23 2.78
N ARG A 78 11.34 -16.90 2.50
CA ARG A 78 12.24 -16.26 3.47
C ARG A 78 12.25 -14.74 3.40
N SER A 79 11.67 -14.17 2.34
CA SER A 79 11.58 -12.73 2.12
C SER A 79 10.43 -12.12 2.91
N GLN A 80 10.55 -10.84 3.25
CA GLN A 80 9.41 -10.04 3.68
C GLN A 80 8.79 -9.39 2.45
N ILE A 81 7.49 -9.49 2.33
CA ILE A 81 6.75 -8.88 1.23
C ILE A 81 6.17 -7.54 1.72
N LEU A 82 6.55 -6.47 1.08
CA LEU A 82 6.10 -5.11 1.35
C LEU A 82 5.08 -4.75 0.26
N ALA A 83 3.81 -4.98 0.53
CA ALA A 83 2.72 -4.78 -0.41
C ALA A 83 2.07 -3.41 -0.16
N VAL A 84 1.99 -2.55 -1.17
CA VAL A 84 1.41 -1.20 -1.06
C VAL A 84 0.31 -1.04 -2.08
N THR A 85 -0.91 -0.78 -1.63
CA THR A 85 -2.11 -0.60 -2.45
C THR A 85 -2.92 0.61 -2.00
N GLY A 86 -3.82 1.11 -2.84
CA GLY A 86 -4.83 2.08 -2.44
C GLY A 86 -6.06 1.39 -1.85
N ASP A 87 -6.88 2.16 -1.11
CA ASP A 87 -8.16 1.72 -0.56
C ASP A 87 -9.10 1.17 -1.65
N GLY A 88 -9.34 1.91 -2.71
CA GLY A 88 -10.18 1.47 -3.83
C GLY A 88 -9.58 0.31 -4.63
N SER A 89 -8.26 0.20 -4.74
CA SER A 89 -7.63 -0.94 -5.42
C SER A 89 -7.76 -2.24 -4.61
N LEU A 90 -7.73 -2.14 -3.27
CA LEU A 90 -7.91 -3.27 -2.37
C LEU A 90 -9.26 -3.97 -2.59
N GLU A 91 -10.32 -3.22 -2.88
CA GLU A 91 -11.68 -3.74 -3.02
C GLU A 91 -11.80 -4.84 -4.09
N LEU A 92 -11.02 -4.73 -5.16
CA LEU A 92 -11.13 -5.62 -6.32
C LEU A 92 -10.71 -7.08 -6.05
N ASN A 93 -9.88 -7.31 -5.03
CA ASN A 93 -9.44 -8.65 -4.63
C ASN A 93 -9.37 -8.81 -3.10
N ILE A 94 -10.30 -8.18 -2.39
CA ILE A 94 -10.36 -8.16 -0.93
C ILE A 94 -10.49 -9.56 -0.32
N GLN A 95 -11.15 -10.50 -1.01
CA GLN A 95 -11.32 -11.87 -0.57
C GLN A 95 -10.00 -12.62 -0.37
N GLU A 96 -8.94 -12.20 -1.06
CA GLU A 96 -7.62 -12.83 -0.97
C GLU A 96 -6.90 -12.54 0.36
N LEU A 97 -7.40 -11.61 1.17
CA LEU A 97 -6.93 -11.40 2.53
C LEU A 97 -7.05 -12.66 3.37
N LYS A 98 -8.07 -13.50 3.12
CA LYS A 98 -8.22 -14.81 3.75
C LYS A 98 -7.03 -15.73 3.45
N THR A 99 -6.55 -15.72 2.21
CA THR A 99 -5.40 -16.53 1.81
C THR A 99 -4.13 -16.10 2.56
N ILE A 100 -3.95 -14.79 2.76
CA ILE A 100 -2.82 -14.23 3.53
C ILE A 100 -2.88 -14.69 4.99
N SER A 101 -4.03 -14.51 5.66
CA SER A 101 -4.18 -14.84 7.09
C SER A 101 -4.07 -16.34 7.34
N HIS A 102 -4.76 -17.16 6.52
CA HIS A 102 -4.78 -18.60 6.65
C HIS A 102 -3.38 -19.24 6.55
N ASN A 103 -2.56 -18.76 5.60
CA ASN A 103 -1.21 -19.27 5.38
C ASN A 103 -0.15 -18.58 6.25
N ASN A 104 -0.53 -17.57 7.02
CA ASN A 104 0.37 -16.79 7.89
C ASN A 104 1.60 -16.25 7.13
N PHE A 105 1.40 -15.77 5.91
CA PHE A 105 2.50 -15.24 5.07
C PHE A 105 3.12 -13.97 5.67
N ASN A 106 4.44 -13.84 5.60
CA ASN A 106 5.15 -12.63 6.05
C ASN A 106 4.93 -11.45 5.11
N ILE A 107 3.68 -11.02 4.97
CA ILE A 107 3.25 -9.90 4.14
C ILE A 107 2.92 -8.70 5.04
N LYS A 108 3.46 -7.54 4.70
CA LYS A 108 3.09 -6.25 5.28
C LYS A 108 2.25 -5.50 4.23
N LEU A 109 0.93 -5.59 4.37
CA LEU A 109 0.00 -4.96 3.44
C LEU A 109 -0.29 -3.53 3.91
N PHE A 110 0.29 -2.56 3.25
CA PHE A 110 0.05 -1.13 3.46
C PHE A 110 -1.08 -0.68 2.55
N VAL A 111 -2.18 -0.26 3.13
CA VAL A 111 -3.33 0.30 2.43
C VAL A 111 -3.32 1.80 2.62
N ILE A 112 -3.14 2.52 1.52
CA ILE A 112 -3.18 3.98 1.50
C ILE A 112 -4.64 4.40 1.51
N ASN A 113 -5.11 4.85 2.67
CA ASN A 113 -6.48 5.32 2.87
C ASN A 113 -6.53 6.83 2.57
N ASN A 114 -6.84 7.16 1.34
CA ASN A 114 -6.91 8.53 0.85
C ASN A 114 -8.29 8.93 0.31
N GLY A 115 -9.32 8.12 0.60
CA GLY A 115 -10.71 8.41 0.32
C GLY A 115 -11.14 8.13 -1.12
N GLY A 116 -10.68 7.00 -1.68
CA GLY A 116 -11.12 6.51 -2.98
C GLY A 116 -10.10 6.68 -4.10
N TYR A 117 -10.59 6.86 -5.32
CA TYR A 117 -9.78 6.82 -6.55
C TYR A 117 -9.11 8.17 -6.89
N VAL A 118 -8.16 8.61 -6.05
CA VAL A 118 -7.50 9.93 -6.16
C VAL A 118 -6.90 10.20 -7.54
N SER A 119 -6.36 9.19 -8.21
CA SER A 119 -5.86 9.38 -9.59
C SER A 119 -6.98 9.79 -10.54
N MET A 120 -8.18 9.23 -10.38
CA MET A 120 -9.36 9.60 -11.18
C MET A 120 -9.85 11.00 -10.83
N HIS A 121 -9.77 11.42 -9.55
CA HIS A 121 -10.07 12.80 -9.16
C HIS A 121 -9.18 13.79 -9.90
N ASN A 122 -7.88 13.56 -9.92
CA ASN A 122 -6.91 14.41 -10.60
C ASN A 122 -7.21 14.52 -12.12
N TRP A 123 -7.63 13.42 -12.75
CA TRP A 123 -8.05 13.41 -14.15
C TRP A 123 -9.34 14.19 -14.36
N ALA A 124 -10.35 13.96 -13.52
CA ALA A 124 -11.62 14.67 -13.59
C ALA A 124 -11.43 16.17 -13.43
N ASP A 125 -10.60 16.61 -12.49
CA ASP A 125 -10.29 18.02 -12.25
C ASP A 125 -9.53 18.63 -13.43
N SER A 126 -8.56 17.91 -13.99
CA SER A 126 -7.69 18.43 -15.05
C SER A 126 -8.37 18.49 -16.40
N PHE A 127 -9.21 17.52 -16.75
CA PHE A 127 -9.72 17.33 -18.11
C PHE A 127 -11.24 17.43 -18.22
N PHE A 128 -11.98 17.23 -17.10
CA PHE A 128 -13.43 17.16 -17.10
C PHE A 128 -14.10 18.20 -16.21
N LYS A 129 -13.41 19.32 -15.90
CA LYS A 129 -13.92 20.44 -15.10
C LYS A 129 -14.44 20.00 -13.73
N GLY A 130 -13.79 19.03 -13.10
CA GLY A 130 -14.16 18.52 -11.77
C GLY A 130 -15.42 17.64 -11.76
N ARG A 131 -15.91 17.18 -12.91
CA ARG A 131 -17.04 16.24 -12.95
C ARG A 131 -16.57 14.85 -12.49
N ARG A 132 -16.79 14.56 -11.23
CA ARG A 132 -16.46 13.28 -10.59
C ARG A 132 -17.72 12.42 -10.46
N LEU A 133 -17.61 11.14 -10.70
CA LEU A 133 -18.70 10.16 -10.56
C LEU A 133 -18.11 8.88 -9.99
N ASP A 134 -18.69 8.36 -8.92
CA ASP A 134 -18.32 7.08 -8.27
C ASP A 134 -16.81 6.92 -8.02
N THR A 135 -16.16 7.97 -7.51
CA THR A 135 -14.71 7.98 -7.28
C THR A 135 -14.31 8.41 -5.87
N ALA A 136 -15.27 8.89 -5.07
CA ALA A 136 -15.10 9.26 -3.67
C ALA A 136 -16.46 9.19 -2.94
N GLU A 137 -16.43 9.27 -1.62
CA GLU A 137 -17.61 9.18 -0.76
C GLU A 137 -18.71 10.20 -1.14
N ASP A 138 -18.34 11.41 -1.48
CA ASP A 138 -19.26 12.48 -1.91
C ASP A 138 -19.79 12.31 -3.34
N THR A 139 -19.26 11.36 -4.10
CA THR A 139 -19.65 11.12 -5.50
C THR A 139 -20.21 9.72 -5.77
N GLY A 140 -20.43 8.92 -4.71
CA GLY A 140 -21.10 7.61 -4.80
C GLY A 140 -20.26 6.41 -4.38
N ASP A 141 -18.93 6.55 -4.31
CA ASP A 141 -18.04 5.49 -3.85
C ASP A 141 -17.95 5.51 -2.32
N GLY A 142 -18.47 4.47 -1.67
CA GLY A 142 -18.40 4.34 -0.22
C GLY A 142 -16.98 4.07 0.27
N THR A 143 -16.63 4.59 1.43
CA THR A 143 -15.32 4.32 2.04
C THR A 143 -15.34 3.04 2.88
N LEU A 144 -14.28 2.23 2.79
CA LEU A 144 -14.12 1.02 3.58
C LEU A 144 -13.70 1.34 5.02
N ASN A 145 -14.33 0.68 5.99
CA ASN A 145 -13.77 0.61 7.34
C ASN A 145 -12.65 -0.44 7.38
N LEU A 146 -11.43 0.00 7.12
CA LEU A 146 -10.27 -0.88 6.97
C LEU A 146 -9.95 -1.68 8.23
N LYS A 147 -10.22 -1.13 9.41
CA LYS A 147 -10.07 -1.86 10.68
C LYS A 147 -11.05 -3.03 10.78
N ASN A 148 -12.31 -2.84 10.38
CA ASN A 148 -13.30 -3.91 10.39
C ASN A 148 -12.98 -4.96 9.31
N ILE A 149 -12.46 -4.55 8.16
CA ILE A 149 -11.98 -5.47 7.12
C ILE A 149 -10.84 -6.34 7.66
N ALA A 150 -9.81 -5.76 8.24
CA ALA A 150 -8.71 -6.52 8.83
C ALA A 150 -9.22 -7.56 9.84
N LYS A 151 -10.13 -7.14 10.73
CA LYS A 151 -10.75 -8.02 11.72
C LYS A 151 -11.56 -9.16 11.08
N ALA A 152 -12.32 -8.88 10.03
CA ALA A 152 -13.15 -9.88 9.34
C ALA A 152 -12.31 -10.99 8.69
N PHE A 153 -11.05 -10.70 8.34
CA PHE A 153 -10.10 -11.65 7.77
C PHE A 153 -9.02 -12.14 8.76
N ASP A 154 -9.21 -11.96 10.07
CA ASP A 154 -8.28 -12.39 11.12
C ASP A 154 -6.86 -11.84 10.95
N LEU A 155 -6.73 -10.58 10.49
CA LEU A 155 -5.47 -9.87 10.35
C LEU A 155 -5.31 -8.82 11.45
N ASP A 156 -4.12 -8.75 12.04
CA ASP A 156 -3.76 -7.67 12.96
C ASP A 156 -3.74 -6.33 12.20
N HIS A 157 -4.49 -5.33 12.72
CA HIS A 157 -4.57 -4.00 12.15
C HIS A 157 -3.59 -3.04 12.82
N TYR A 158 -2.86 -2.26 12.02
CA TYR A 158 -1.99 -1.18 12.50
C TYR A 158 -2.31 0.12 11.76
N LEU A 159 -2.42 1.25 12.49
CA LEU A 159 -2.72 2.56 11.90
C LEU A 159 -1.49 3.48 11.95
N ILE A 160 -1.03 3.94 10.79
CA ILE A 160 0.00 4.98 10.65
C ILE A 160 -0.68 6.28 10.24
N LYS A 161 -0.77 7.25 11.16
CA LYS A 161 -1.41 8.56 10.93
C LYS A 161 -0.59 9.76 11.37
N ASP A 162 0.56 9.54 12.00
CA ASP A 162 1.42 10.61 12.51
C ASP A 162 2.77 10.57 11.81
N VAL A 163 3.02 11.55 10.96
CA VAL A 163 4.26 11.66 10.20
C VAL A 163 5.50 11.70 11.09
N ASN A 164 5.41 12.19 12.33
CA ASN A 164 6.54 12.25 13.24
C ASN A 164 6.89 10.89 13.84
N LYS A 165 5.96 9.94 13.83
CA LYS A 165 6.14 8.58 14.33
C LYS A 165 6.44 7.55 13.24
N ILE A 166 6.31 7.91 11.97
CA ILE A 166 6.40 6.99 10.82
C ILE A 166 7.62 6.07 10.88
N THR A 167 8.80 6.59 11.20
CA THR A 167 10.03 5.78 11.28
C THR A 167 9.97 4.76 12.42
N LYS A 168 9.39 5.11 13.57
CA LYS A 168 9.20 4.21 14.71
C LYS A 168 8.19 3.13 14.36
N ASP A 169 7.06 3.52 13.77
CA ASP A 169 5.96 2.63 13.40
C ASP A 169 6.43 1.62 12.35
N LEU A 170 7.08 2.07 11.28
CA LEU A 170 7.65 1.18 10.26
C LEU A 170 8.68 0.20 10.85
N LYS A 171 9.57 0.65 11.73
CA LYS A 171 10.52 -0.25 12.41
C LYS A 171 9.82 -1.33 13.24
N THR A 172 8.72 -1.01 13.89
CA THR A 172 7.91 -1.95 14.67
C THR A 172 7.23 -2.98 13.75
N ILE A 173 6.57 -2.49 12.70
CA ILE A 173 5.88 -3.29 11.69
C ILE A 173 6.84 -4.30 11.04
N MET A 174 8.01 -3.84 10.58
CA MET A 174 8.98 -4.66 9.84
C MET A 174 9.72 -5.68 10.71
N LYS A 175 9.67 -5.59 12.02
CA LYS A 175 10.18 -6.62 12.94
C LYS A 175 9.22 -7.79 13.10
N ASN A 176 7.94 -7.57 12.91
CA ASN A 176 6.92 -8.62 13.00
C ASN A 176 7.08 -9.61 11.84
N LYS A 177 6.94 -10.89 12.11
CA LYS A 177 7.03 -11.96 11.09
C LYS A 177 5.67 -12.46 10.61
N LYS A 178 4.58 -12.05 11.31
CA LYS A 178 3.22 -12.40 10.93
C LYS A 178 2.70 -11.44 9.84
N PRO A 179 1.64 -11.83 9.11
CA PRO A 179 0.94 -10.88 8.25
C PRO A 179 0.40 -9.70 9.07
N LEU A 180 0.48 -8.52 8.48
CA LEU A 180 -0.09 -7.31 9.08
C LEU A 180 -0.87 -6.54 8.02
N PHE A 181 -2.02 -6.03 8.43
CA PHE A 181 -2.82 -5.08 7.66
C PHE A 181 -2.56 -3.67 8.20
N ILE A 182 -1.93 -2.82 7.40
CA ILE A 182 -1.46 -1.49 7.84
C ILE A 182 -2.22 -0.42 7.07
N GLU A 183 -3.01 0.35 7.78
CA GLU A 183 -3.69 1.53 7.25
C GLU A 183 -2.77 2.75 7.36
N VAL A 184 -2.61 3.47 6.24
CA VAL A 184 -1.80 4.71 6.15
C VAL A 184 -2.70 5.87 5.77
N VAL A 185 -2.76 6.93 6.62
CA VAL A 185 -3.64 8.10 6.46
C VAL A 185 -2.84 9.39 6.35
#